data_c060ac2ea0bc57fc6e9c755bb2389c13
#
_entry.id   c060ac2ea0bc57fc6e9c755bb2389c13
#
_cell.length_a   1.000
_cell.length_b   1.000
_cell.length_c   1.000
_cell.angle_alpha   90.00
_cell.angle_beta   90.00
_cell.angle_gamma   90.00
#
_symmetry.space_group_name_H-M   'P 1'
#
loop_
_entity.id
_entity.type
_entity.pdbx_description
1 polymer ?
#
loop_
_entity_poly.entity_id
_entity_poly.type
_entity_poly.pdbx_seq_one_letter_code
_entity_poly.pdbx_strand_id
1 'polypeptide(L)'
;GLILKDWRLMARQAKFMLLFIVVFIGIFSFTNPENNFITGVYTMVMVMLTINCFAYDELNNFDRLAASAPLPRSKIVLSRYLSALLTGVAGAGLILALQCGILLFKKMGTEVLLQNTILIVTCFGVSLLLMAITFPLFYRFGVNKSRLIMIIIFLIPTMLIMLASGLFMDGKLTLPTLSPWFWNTLPILLAAILVLALLLSYSISVKIYQNKEF
;
A
#
# COMPACT_ATOMS: atom_id res chain seq x y z
N GLY A 1 -18.30 14.15 3.55
CA GLY A 1 -18.47 13.45 4.81
C GLY A 1 -17.52 12.30 5.04
N LEU A 2 -17.73 11.11 4.45
CA LEU A 2 -17.01 9.87 4.80
C LEU A 2 -15.51 9.98 4.53
N ILE A 3 -15.11 10.43 3.36
CA ILE A 3 -13.69 10.60 3.02
C ILE A 3 -13.01 11.60 3.95
N LEU A 4 -13.68 12.70 4.32
CA LEU A 4 -13.14 13.70 5.23
C LEU A 4 -12.94 13.14 6.65
N LYS A 5 -13.84 12.25 7.10
CA LYS A 5 -13.69 11.54 8.37
C LYS A 5 -12.43 10.68 8.37
N ASP A 6 -12.26 9.86 7.32
CA ASP A 6 -11.10 8.98 7.17
C ASP A 6 -9.81 9.79 7.09
N TRP A 7 -9.80 10.88 6.32
CA TRP A 7 -8.66 11.78 6.21
C TRP A 7 -8.26 12.40 7.55
N ARG A 8 -9.24 12.88 8.34
CA ARG A 8 -8.96 13.44 9.69
C ARG A 8 -8.41 12.40 10.65
N LEU A 9 -8.94 11.17 10.60
CA LEU A 9 -8.43 10.04 11.39
C LEU A 9 -6.98 9.72 11.00
N MET A 10 -6.72 9.58 9.71
CA MET A 10 -5.38 9.31 9.20
C MET A 10 -4.42 10.45 9.50
N ALA A 11 -4.82 11.72 9.34
CA ALA A 11 -3.97 12.87 9.64
C ALA A 11 -3.58 12.95 11.11
N ARG A 12 -4.47 12.57 12.03
CA ARG A 12 -4.15 12.53 13.47
C ARG A 12 -3.10 11.46 13.79
N GLN A 13 -3.19 10.29 13.16
CA GLN A 13 -2.23 9.21 13.32
C GLN A 13 -0.94 9.46 12.53
N ALA A 14 -1.07 10.06 11.36
CA ALA A 14 0.06 10.41 10.51
C ALA A 14 1.05 11.36 11.20
N LYS A 15 0.62 12.18 12.17
CA LYS A 15 1.53 13.06 12.92
C LYS A 15 2.71 12.32 13.53
N PHE A 16 2.46 11.25 14.26
CA PHE A 16 3.51 10.44 14.87
C PHE A 16 4.31 9.63 13.84
N MET A 17 3.62 9.11 12.83
CA MET A 17 4.26 8.38 11.74
C MET A 17 5.11 9.29 10.84
N LEU A 18 4.65 10.52 10.56
CA LEU A 18 5.43 11.52 9.84
C LEU A 18 6.69 11.92 10.60
N LEU A 19 6.58 12.11 11.91
CA LEU A 19 7.76 12.40 12.74
C LEU A 19 8.76 11.26 12.66
N PHE A 20 8.30 10.01 12.76
CA PHE A 20 9.14 8.82 12.60
C PHE A 20 9.78 8.76 11.20
N ILE A 21 9.00 8.99 10.15
CA ILE A 21 9.50 9.03 8.76
C ILE A 21 10.56 10.12 8.59
N VAL A 22 10.32 11.34 9.08
CA VAL A 22 11.25 12.46 8.96
C VAL A 22 12.57 12.16 9.69
N VAL A 23 12.50 11.59 10.90
CA VAL A 23 13.70 11.19 11.66
C VAL A 23 14.47 10.09 10.93
N PHE A 24 13.77 9.05 10.45
CA PHE A 24 14.40 7.96 9.70
C PHE A 24 14.98 8.44 8.36
N ILE A 25 14.26 9.27 7.62
CA ILE A 25 14.78 9.90 6.38
C ILE A 25 16.01 10.73 6.70
N GLY A 26 15.99 11.55 7.78
CA GLY A 26 17.14 12.33 8.20
C GLY A 26 18.36 11.44 8.43
N ILE A 27 18.25 10.39 9.24
CA ILE A 27 19.37 9.52 9.57
C ILE A 27 19.89 8.75 8.34
N PHE A 28 19.00 8.08 7.61
CA PHE A 28 19.42 7.17 6.51
C PHE A 28 19.78 7.90 5.21
N SER A 29 19.20 9.06 4.92
CA SER A 29 19.57 9.84 3.72
C SER A 29 20.93 10.50 3.84
N PHE A 30 21.37 10.81 5.06
CA PHE A 30 22.74 11.32 5.29
C PHE A 30 23.79 10.23 5.15
N THR A 31 23.48 9.00 5.55
CA THR A 31 24.44 7.88 5.47
C THR A 31 24.52 7.28 4.06
N ASN A 32 23.40 6.99 3.42
CA ASN A 32 23.34 6.37 2.10
C ASN A 32 22.16 6.88 1.27
N PRO A 33 22.37 7.90 0.41
CA PRO A 33 21.29 8.50 -0.39
C PRO A 33 20.72 7.57 -1.48
N GLU A 34 21.46 6.55 -1.89
CA GLU A 34 21.03 5.54 -2.86
C GLU A 34 20.17 4.44 -2.21
N ASN A 35 19.96 4.52 -0.90
CA ASN A 35 19.25 3.48 -0.18
C ASN A 35 17.74 3.57 -0.39
N ASN A 36 17.19 2.54 -1.02
CA ASN A 36 15.76 2.36 -1.29
C ASN A 36 14.93 2.10 -0.02
N PHE A 37 15.54 2.15 1.17
CA PHE A 37 14.92 1.92 2.47
C PHE A 37 13.73 2.85 2.73
N ILE A 38 13.85 4.13 2.33
CA ILE A 38 12.79 5.14 2.49
C ILE A 38 11.49 4.71 1.78
N THR A 39 11.63 4.14 0.59
CA THR A 39 10.49 3.69 -0.21
C THR A 39 9.81 2.47 0.40
N GLY A 40 10.57 1.58 1.02
CA GLY A 40 10.04 0.43 1.78
C GLY A 40 9.24 0.87 3.02
N VAL A 41 9.77 1.85 3.78
CA VAL A 41 9.09 2.44 4.93
C VAL A 41 7.77 3.09 4.51
N TYR A 42 7.73 3.78 3.36
CA TYR A 42 6.51 4.35 2.81
C TYR A 42 5.41 3.31 2.62
N THR A 43 5.75 2.18 1.97
CA THR A 43 4.77 1.10 1.74
C THR A 43 4.20 0.57 3.06
N MET A 44 5.07 0.33 4.05
CA MET A 44 4.67 -0.14 5.38
C MET A 44 3.73 0.86 6.07
N VAL A 45 4.06 2.15 6.04
CA VAL A 45 3.25 3.20 6.66
C VAL A 45 1.88 3.31 6.00
N MET A 46 1.80 3.24 4.66
CA MET A 46 0.52 3.29 3.94
C MET A 46 -0.41 2.14 4.31
N VAL A 47 0.12 0.93 4.36
CA VAL A 47 -0.64 -0.25 4.78
C VAL A 47 -1.09 -0.11 6.25
N MET A 48 -0.21 0.35 7.15
CA MET A 48 -0.55 0.56 8.57
C MET A 48 -1.63 1.62 8.77
N LEU A 49 -1.56 2.75 8.08
CA LEU A 49 -2.59 3.79 8.16
C LEU A 49 -3.96 3.26 7.76
N THR A 50 -3.99 2.46 6.70
CA THR A 50 -5.23 1.84 6.22
C THR A 50 -5.80 0.84 7.22
N ILE A 51 -4.97 -0.04 7.77
CA ILE A 51 -5.37 -1.02 8.81
C ILE A 51 -5.93 -0.30 10.04
N ASN A 52 -5.25 0.76 10.48
CA ASN A 52 -5.68 1.53 11.63
C ASN A 52 -7.04 2.20 11.40
N CYS A 53 -7.31 2.68 10.19
CA CYS A 53 -8.60 3.26 9.85
C CYS A 53 -9.75 2.25 10.04
N PHE A 54 -9.57 1.01 9.58
CA PHE A 54 -10.54 -0.07 9.81
C PHE A 54 -10.65 -0.45 11.29
N ALA A 55 -9.52 -0.50 12.01
CA ALA A 55 -9.50 -0.82 13.44
C ALA A 55 -10.27 0.20 14.27
N TYR A 56 -10.12 1.50 13.97
CA TYR A 56 -10.89 2.55 14.65
C TYR A 56 -12.38 2.49 14.36
N ASP A 57 -12.76 2.15 13.14
CA ASP A 57 -14.18 1.99 12.80
C ASP A 57 -14.80 0.78 13.50
N GLU A 58 -14.07 -0.32 13.60
CA GLU A 58 -14.50 -1.50 14.36
C GLU A 58 -14.67 -1.17 15.85
N LEU A 59 -13.70 -0.47 16.47
CA LEU A 59 -13.76 -0.03 17.86
C LEU A 59 -14.94 0.90 18.16
N ASN A 60 -15.26 1.81 17.24
CA ASN A 60 -16.35 2.76 17.39
C ASN A 60 -17.70 2.23 16.89
N ASN A 61 -17.82 0.96 16.54
CA ASN A 61 -19.03 0.36 15.95
C ASN A 61 -19.60 1.20 14.79
N PHE A 62 -18.70 1.77 13.96
CA PHE A 62 -19.07 2.64 12.86
C PHE A 62 -20.00 1.95 11.86
N ASP A 63 -19.86 0.66 11.65
CA ASP A 63 -20.71 -0.13 10.76
C ASP A 63 -22.19 -0.06 11.18
N ARG A 64 -22.50 -0.09 12.49
CA ARG A 64 -23.87 0.06 13.01
C ARG A 64 -24.43 1.46 12.77
N LEU A 65 -23.59 2.49 13.00
CA LEU A 65 -23.96 3.88 12.70
C LEU A 65 -24.17 4.11 11.21
N ALA A 66 -23.33 3.51 10.37
CA ALA A 66 -23.45 3.60 8.92
C ALA A 66 -24.70 2.86 8.39
N ALA A 67 -25.10 1.76 9.04
CA ALA A 67 -26.30 1.02 8.68
C ALA A 67 -27.60 1.78 9.02
N SER A 68 -27.57 2.65 10.04
CA SER A 68 -28.72 3.52 10.38
C SER A 68 -28.82 4.79 9.51
N ALA A 69 -27.77 5.12 8.75
CA ALA A 69 -27.76 6.27 7.86
C ALA A 69 -28.41 5.92 6.51
N PRO A 70 -29.11 6.87 5.86
CA PRO A 70 -29.75 6.67 4.55
C PRO A 70 -28.72 6.69 3.41
N LEU A 71 -27.65 5.90 3.54
CA LEU A 71 -26.56 5.82 2.57
C LEU A 71 -26.49 4.41 1.97
N PRO A 72 -26.36 4.29 0.64
CA PRO A 72 -26.17 2.99 0.02
C PRO A 72 -24.84 2.38 0.47
N ARG A 73 -24.89 1.11 0.87
CA ARG A 73 -23.72 0.36 1.40
C ARG A 73 -22.51 0.37 0.44
N SER A 74 -22.77 0.39 -0.86
CA SER A 74 -21.71 0.52 -1.89
C SER A 74 -20.90 1.82 -1.79
N LYS A 75 -21.57 2.94 -1.44
CA LYS A 75 -20.86 4.23 -1.25
C LYS A 75 -19.96 4.24 -0.02
N ILE A 76 -20.31 3.49 1.01
CA ILE A 76 -19.46 3.35 2.21
C ILE A 76 -18.17 2.61 1.84
N VAL A 77 -18.28 1.49 1.10
CA VAL A 77 -17.12 0.75 0.61
C VAL A 77 -16.29 1.60 -0.35
N LEU A 78 -16.95 2.29 -1.32
CA LEU A 78 -16.26 3.15 -2.28
C LEU A 78 -15.44 4.26 -1.59
N SER A 79 -16.02 4.88 -0.56
CA SER A 79 -15.31 5.94 0.17
C SER A 79 -14.00 5.45 0.79
N ARG A 80 -13.93 4.18 1.22
CA ARG A 80 -12.72 3.55 1.76
C ARG A 80 -11.65 3.37 0.70
N TYR A 81 -12.02 2.84 -0.46
CA TYR A 81 -11.08 2.69 -1.57
C TYR A 81 -10.54 4.05 -2.04
N LEU A 82 -11.41 5.06 -2.14
CA LEU A 82 -11.01 6.41 -2.51
C LEU A 82 -10.12 7.07 -1.44
N SER A 83 -10.43 6.92 -0.16
CA SER A 83 -9.59 7.46 0.91
C SER A 83 -8.21 6.81 0.93
N ALA A 84 -8.12 5.51 0.70
CA ALA A 84 -6.85 4.79 0.59
C ALA A 84 -6.03 5.22 -0.64
N LEU A 85 -6.67 5.40 -1.79
CA LEU A 85 -6.03 5.94 -3.00
C LEU A 85 -5.51 7.36 -2.77
N LEU A 86 -6.33 8.25 -2.22
CA LEU A 86 -5.94 9.64 -1.97
C LEU A 86 -4.77 9.74 -0.97
N THR A 87 -4.80 8.97 0.10
CA THR A 87 -3.69 8.93 1.07
C THR A 87 -2.42 8.33 0.45
N GLY A 88 -2.55 7.30 -0.40
CA GLY A 88 -1.45 6.72 -1.14
C GLY A 88 -0.78 7.74 -2.08
N VAL A 89 -1.58 8.44 -2.88
CA VAL A 89 -1.07 9.50 -3.79
C VAL A 89 -0.43 10.64 -3.00
N ALA A 90 -1.07 11.10 -1.92
CA ALA A 90 -0.53 12.17 -1.07
C ALA A 90 0.81 11.76 -0.43
N GLY A 91 0.91 10.52 0.05
CA GLY A 91 2.14 9.98 0.63
C GLY A 91 3.25 9.81 -0.41
N ALA A 92 2.93 9.29 -1.61
CA ALA A 92 3.89 9.18 -2.71
C ALA A 92 4.43 10.56 -3.12
N GLY A 93 3.54 11.56 -3.25
CA GLY A 93 3.92 12.93 -3.55
C GLY A 93 4.81 13.55 -2.49
N LEU A 94 4.54 13.29 -1.21
CA LEU A 94 5.36 13.77 -0.10
C LEU A 94 6.76 13.17 -0.13
N ILE A 95 6.88 11.87 -0.38
CA ILE A 95 8.19 11.20 -0.47
C ILE A 95 8.97 11.66 -1.70
N LEU A 96 8.30 11.84 -2.84
CA LEU A 96 8.94 12.43 -4.02
C LEU A 96 9.48 13.83 -3.73
N ALA A 97 8.71 14.68 -3.06
CA ALA A 97 9.14 16.02 -2.69
C ALA A 97 10.36 16.01 -1.75
N LEU A 98 10.37 15.12 -0.75
CA LEU A 98 11.50 14.94 0.16
C LEU A 98 12.75 14.43 -0.57
N GLN A 99 12.61 13.46 -1.47
CA GLN A 99 13.73 12.95 -2.25
C GLN A 99 14.29 14.02 -3.21
N CYS A 100 13.41 14.77 -3.89
CA CYS A 100 13.85 15.90 -4.70
C CYS A 100 14.65 16.92 -3.88
N GLY A 101 14.19 17.25 -2.68
CA GLY A 101 14.92 18.14 -1.76
C GLY A 101 16.31 17.61 -1.43
N ILE A 102 16.45 16.34 -1.08
CA ILE A 102 17.74 15.71 -0.74
C ILE A 102 18.70 15.71 -1.93
N LEU A 103 18.19 15.36 -3.13
CA LEU A 103 19.00 15.31 -4.35
C LEU A 103 19.53 16.70 -4.75
N LEU A 104 18.70 17.75 -4.57
CA LEU A 104 19.13 19.14 -4.80
C LEU A 104 20.24 19.56 -3.83
N PHE A 105 20.13 19.21 -2.54
CA PHE A 105 21.17 19.49 -1.55
C PHE A 105 22.48 18.76 -1.84
N LYS A 106 22.41 17.50 -2.29
CA LYS A 106 23.58 16.65 -2.58
C LYS A 106 24.13 16.84 -4.01
N LYS A 107 23.49 17.65 -4.87
CA LYS A 107 23.84 17.85 -6.28
C LYS A 107 23.99 16.54 -7.07
N MET A 108 23.11 15.58 -6.81
CA MET A 108 23.12 14.28 -7.48
C MET A 108 22.49 14.37 -8.87
N GLY A 109 22.87 13.44 -9.76
CA GLY A 109 22.41 13.43 -11.15
C GLY A 109 20.91 13.09 -11.28
N THR A 110 20.34 13.49 -12.42
CA THR A 110 18.92 13.21 -12.77
C THR A 110 18.60 11.73 -12.91
N GLU A 111 19.59 10.88 -13.15
CA GLU A 111 19.42 9.43 -13.25
C GLU A 111 18.95 8.82 -11.91
N VAL A 112 19.51 9.28 -10.79
CA VAL A 112 19.11 8.83 -9.45
C VAL A 112 17.67 9.23 -9.14
N LEU A 113 17.27 10.44 -9.58
CA LEU A 113 15.88 10.89 -9.44
C LEU A 113 14.91 9.98 -10.19
N LEU A 114 15.25 9.60 -11.42
CA LEU A 114 14.41 8.74 -12.25
C LEU A 114 14.26 7.35 -11.61
N GLN A 115 15.36 6.75 -11.14
CA GLN A 115 15.33 5.44 -10.47
C GLN A 115 14.47 5.49 -9.21
N ASN A 116 14.63 6.51 -8.38
CA ASN A 116 13.84 6.68 -7.17
C ASN A 116 12.35 6.88 -7.47
N THR A 117 12.02 7.62 -8.53
CA THR A 117 10.62 7.82 -8.95
C THR A 117 9.99 6.50 -9.37
N ILE A 118 10.68 5.70 -10.17
CA ILE A 118 10.21 4.36 -10.58
C ILE A 118 9.97 3.48 -9.35
N LEU A 119 10.87 3.50 -8.38
CA LEU A 119 10.71 2.76 -7.13
C LEU A 119 9.48 3.19 -6.32
N ILE A 120 9.24 4.50 -6.19
CA ILE A 120 8.06 5.02 -5.48
C ILE A 120 6.77 4.58 -6.18
N VAL A 121 6.71 4.67 -7.51
CA VAL A 121 5.55 4.23 -8.30
C VAL A 121 5.34 2.72 -8.11
N THR A 122 6.40 1.93 -8.14
CA THR A 122 6.33 0.47 -7.91
C THR A 122 5.82 0.16 -6.50
N CYS A 123 6.36 0.80 -5.47
CA CYS A 123 5.92 0.61 -4.09
C CYS A 123 4.49 1.09 -3.86
N PHE A 124 4.06 2.15 -4.54
CA PHE A 124 2.66 2.58 -4.54
C PHE A 124 1.76 1.50 -5.15
N GLY A 125 2.14 0.92 -6.29
CA GLY A 125 1.42 -0.20 -6.90
C GLY A 125 1.32 -1.41 -5.98
N VAL A 126 2.42 -1.80 -5.34
CA VAL A 126 2.44 -2.89 -4.34
C VAL A 126 1.52 -2.58 -3.16
N SER A 127 1.55 -1.36 -2.62
CA SER A 127 0.66 -0.97 -1.52
C SER A 127 -0.82 -1.08 -1.89
N LEU A 128 -1.19 -0.71 -3.12
CA LEU A 128 -2.55 -0.86 -3.64
C LEU A 128 -2.96 -2.33 -3.81
N LEU A 129 -2.07 -3.19 -4.28
CA LEU A 129 -2.32 -4.64 -4.34
C LEU A 129 -2.56 -5.24 -2.96
N LEU A 130 -1.74 -4.85 -1.98
CA LEU A 130 -1.92 -5.28 -0.59
C LEU A 130 -3.27 -4.82 -0.04
N MET A 131 -3.69 -3.58 -0.31
CA MET A 131 -5.01 -3.06 0.06
C MET A 131 -6.13 -3.84 -0.64
N ALA A 132 -5.96 -4.18 -1.92
CA ALA A 132 -6.93 -4.97 -2.66
C ALA A 132 -7.17 -6.35 -2.03
N ILE A 133 -6.14 -6.97 -1.47
CA ILE A 133 -6.26 -8.26 -0.77
C ILE A 133 -6.88 -8.07 0.63
N THR A 134 -6.46 -7.03 1.35
CA THR A 134 -6.80 -6.85 2.77
C THR A 134 -8.22 -6.33 2.99
N PHE A 135 -8.76 -5.49 2.10
CA PHE A 135 -10.10 -4.91 2.27
C PHE A 135 -11.23 -5.96 2.33
N PRO A 136 -11.34 -6.92 1.39
CA PRO A 136 -12.35 -7.95 1.49
C PRO A 136 -12.24 -8.77 2.79
N LEU A 137 -11.01 -9.00 3.27
CA LEU A 137 -10.75 -9.72 4.51
C LEU A 137 -11.26 -8.95 5.72
N PHE A 138 -11.00 -7.61 5.78
CA PHE A 138 -11.50 -6.77 6.87
C PHE A 138 -13.01 -6.71 6.92
N TYR A 139 -13.68 -6.61 5.78
CA TYR A 139 -15.14 -6.63 5.73
C TYR A 139 -15.73 -7.98 6.15
N ARG A 140 -15.04 -9.08 5.84
CA ARG A 140 -15.54 -10.44 6.14
C ARG A 140 -15.25 -10.87 7.58
N PHE A 141 -14.03 -10.69 8.06
CA PHE A 141 -13.56 -11.28 9.32
C PHE A 141 -13.34 -10.25 10.44
N GLY A 142 -13.43 -8.95 10.12
CA GLY A 142 -13.00 -7.87 11.02
C GLY A 142 -11.48 -7.73 11.07
N VAL A 143 -10.98 -6.70 11.73
CA VAL A 143 -9.55 -6.36 11.72
C VAL A 143 -8.72 -7.36 12.51
N ASN A 144 -9.20 -7.79 13.69
CA ASN A 144 -8.42 -8.65 14.58
C ASN A 144 -8.12 -10.03 13.98
N LYS A 145 -9.12 -10.69 13.39
CA LYS A 145 -8.94 -11.99 12.72
C LYS A 145 -8.16 -11.84 11.41
N SER A 146 -8.40 -10.76 10.68
CA SER A 146 -7.72 -10.51 9.41
C SER A 146 -6.23 -10.27 9.57
N ARG A 147 -5.76 -9.70 10.70
CA ARG A 147 -4.32 -9.55 10.98
C ARG A 147 -3.57 -10.88 10.97
N LEU A 148 -4.14 -11.93 11.56
CA LEU A 148 -3.54 -13.27 11.54
C LEU A 148 -3.48 -13.83 10.11
N ILE A 149 -4.57 -13.68 9.36
CA ILE A 149 -4.62 -14.12 7.96
C ILE A 149 -3.59 -13.36 7.11
N MET A 150 -3.43 -12.05 7.34
CA MET A 150 -2.43 -11.23 6.66
C MET A 150 -1.01 -11.72 6.94
N ILE A 151 -0.68 -12.04 8.20
CA ILE A 151 0.65 -12.59 8.53
C ILE A 151 0.93 -13.83 7.69
N ILE A 152 -0.03 -14.72 7.54
CA ILE A 152 0.11 -15.95 6.74
C ILE A 152 0.29 -15.60 5.25
N ILE A 153 -0.54 -14.69 4.71
CA ILE A 153 -0.48 -14.24 3.29
C ILE A 153 0.86 -13.59 2.97
N PHE A 154 1.49 -12.89 3.92
CA PHE A 154 2.80 -12.30 3.71
C PHE A 154 3.95 -13.30 3.94
N LEU A 155 3.83 -14.16 4.94
CA LEU A 155 4.89 -15.07 5.33
C LEU A 155 5.11 -16.16 4.27
N ILE A 156 4.03 -16.71 3.70
CA ILE A 156 4.16 -17.77 2.70
C ILE A 156 4.91 -17.31 1.43
N PRO A 157 4.53 -16.21 0.73
CA PRO A 157 5.27 -15.75 -0.44
C PRO A 157 6.72 -15.35 -0.11
N THR A 158 6.95 -14.73 1.06
CA THR A 158 8.30 -14.31 1.45
C THR A 158 9.21 -15.53 1.66
N MET A 159 8.72 -16.57 2.33
CA MET A 159 9.46 -17.83 2.47
C MET A 159 9.70 -18.51 1.12
N LEU A 160 8.71 -18.53 0.23
CA LEU A 160 8.86 -19.11 -1.12
C LEU A 160 9.91 -18.36 -1.93
N ILE A 161 9.91 -17.02 -1.89
CA ILE A 161 10.91 -16.18 -2.57
C ILE A 161 12.29 -16.44 -1.98
N MET A 162 12.41 -16.55 -0.65
CA MET A 162 13.69 -16.81 0.02
C MET A 162 14.24 -18.19 -0.35
N LEU A 163 13.41 -19.21 -0.40
CA LEU A 163 13.79 -20.55 -0.85
C LEU A 163 14.19 -20.56 -2.33
N ALA A 164 13.40 -19.90 -3.17
CA ALA A 164 13.71 -19.78 -4.59
C ALA A 164 15.03 -19.04 -4.84
N SER A 165 15.28 -17.94 -4.13
CA SER A 165 16.55 -17.17 -4.25
C SER A 165 17.77 -18.02 -3.91
N GLY A 166 17.68 -18.89 -2.90
CA GLY A 166 18.74 -19.86 -2.59
C GLY A 166 19.03 -20.82 -3.75
N LEU A 167 17.98 -21.34 -4.39
CA LEU A 167 18.13 -22.24 -5.55
C LEU A 167 18.71 -21.54 -6.79
N PHE A 168 18.42 -20.25 -6.98
CA PHE A 168 19.02 -19.43 -8.04
C PHE A 168 20.50 -19.12 -7.75
N MET A 169 20.85 -18.81 -6.51
CA MET A 169 22.23 -18.55 -6.11
C MET A 169 23.11 -19.79 -6.24
N ASP A 170 22.55 -20.98 -5.97
CA ASP A 170 23.26 -22.27 -6.16
C ASP A 170 23.40 -22.67 -7.63
N GLY A 171 22.93 -21.88 -8.57
CA GLY A 171 22.99 -22.20 -10.02
C GLY A 171 22.10 -23.36 -10.47
N LYS A 172 21.23 -23.87 -9.57
CA LYS A 172 20.31 -25.00 -9.87
C LYS A 172 19.14 -24.59 -10.76
N LEU A 173 18.82 -23.32 -10.78
CA LEU A 173 17.74 -22.73 -11.59
C LEU A 173 18.31 -21.54 -12.37
N THR A 174 18.18 -21.56 -13.68
CA THR A 174 18.48 -20.42 -14.55
C THR A 174 17.18 -19.78 -15.01
N LEU A 175 17.07 -18.46 -14.86
CA LEU A 175 15.93 -17.74 -15.40
C LEU A 175 16.00 -17.78 -16.94
N PRO A 176 14.88 -18.06 -17.62
CA PRO A 176 14.85 -17.97 -19.07
C PRO A 176 15.13 -16.52 -19.49
N THR A 177 15.96 -16.35 -20.53
CA THR A 177 16.20 -15.04 -21.13
C THR A 177 14.92 -14.58 -21.83
N LEU A 178 14.20 -13.66 -21.16
CA LEU A 178 12.97 -13.08 -21.71
C LEU A 178 13.33 -12.05 -22.79
N SER A 179 12.54 -12.02 -23.87
CA SER A 179 12.78 -11.10 -24.98
C SER A 179 12.65 -9.64 -24.54
N PRO A 180 13.37 -8.69 -25.17
CA PRO A 180 13.29 -7.26 -24.86
C PRO A 180 11.84 -6.71 -24.95
N TRP A 181 11.02 -7.26 -25.82
CA TRP A 181 9.60 -6.93 -25.96
C TRP A 181 8.82 -7.20 -24.65
N PHE A 182 9.11 -8.30 -23.97
CA PHE A 182 8.47 -8.65 -22.70
C PHE A 182 8.75 -7.60 -21.62
N TRP A 183 9.97 -7.11 -21.52
CA TRP A 183 10.33 -6.09 -20.54
C TRP A 183 9.63 -4.74 -20.80
N ASN A 184 9.39 -4.39 -22.04
CA ASN A 184 8.67 -3.17 -22.40
C ASN A 184 7.16 -3.26 -22.11
N THR A 185 6.56 -4.46 -22.24
CA THR A 185 5.12 -4.67 -22.00
C THR A 185 4.79 -4.96 -20.54
N LEU A 186 5.77 -5.40 -19.74
CA LEU A 186 5.60 -5.78 -18.34
C LEU A 186 4.96 -4.66 -17.47
N PRO A 187 5.35 -3.38 -17.53
CA PRO A 187 4.73 -2.32 -16.73
C PRO A 187 3.25 -2.12 -17.05
N ILE A 188 2.89 -2.20 -18.33
CA ILE A 188 1.49 -2.05 -18.79
C ILE A 188 0.65 -3.23 -18.28
N LEU A 189 1.19 -4.43 -18.37
CA LEU A 189 0.52 -5.65 -17.90
C LEU A 189 0.33 -5.62 -16.37
N LEU A 190 1.33 -5.20 -15.62
CA LEU A 190 1.24 -5.03 -14.17
C LEU A 190 0.19 -3.97 -13.78
N ALA A 191 0.14 -2.85 -14.50
CA ALA A 191 -0.87 -1.82 -14.28
C ALA A 191 -2.29 -2.34 -14.58
N ALA A 192 -2.48 -3.11 -15.64
CA ALA A 192 -3.75 -3.73 -15.97
C ALA A 192 -4.18 -4.73 -14.88
N ILE A 193 -3.27 -5.59 -14.42
CA ILE A 193 -3.53 -6.54 -13.33
C ILE A 193 -3.92 -5.79 -12.05
N LEU A 194 -3.24 -4.69 -11.73
CA LEU A 194 -3.55 -3.87 -10.56
C LEU A 194 -4.97 -3.32 -10.62
N VAL A 195 -5.36 -2.74 -11.75
CA VAL A 195 -6.71 -2.20 -11.95
C VAL A 195 -7.76 -3.31 -11.83
N LEU A 196 -7.54 -4.45 -12.47
CA LEU A 196 -8.44 -5.61 -12.37
C LEU A 196 -8.55 -6.11 -10.93
N ALA A 197 -7.44 -6.21 -10.22
CA ALA A 197 -7.42 -6.63 -8.81
C ALA A 197 -8.21 -5.67 -7.91
N LEU A 198 -8.08 -4.36 -8.12
CA LEU A 198 -8.84 -3.34 -7.37
C LEU A 198 -10.34 -3.42 -7.67
N LEU A 199 -10.74 -3.60 -8.94
CA LEU A 199 -12.15 -3.73 -9.34
C LEU A 199 -12.78 -5.00 -8.77
N LEU A 200 -12.09 -6.14 -8.86
CA LEU A 200 -12.53 -7.40 -8.27
C LEU A 200 -12.64 -7.29 -6.75
N SER A 201 -11.63 -6.73 -6.10
CA SER A 201 -11.63 -6.49 -4.66
C SER A 201 -12.80 -5.62 -4.21
N TYR A 202 -13.06 -4.52 -4.92
CA TYR A 202 -14.19 -3.66 -4.67
C TYR A 202 -15.51 -4.40 -4.79
N SER A 203 -15.72 -5.16 -5.87
CA SER A 203 -16.95 -5.93 -6.12
C SER A 203 -17.19 -6.96 -5.02
N ILE A 204 -16.14 -7.68 -4.60
CA ILE A 204 -16.20 -8.65 -3.51
C ILE A 204 -16.53 -7.96 -2.18
N SER A 205 -15.86 -6.84 -1.87
CA SER A 205 -16.07 -6.08 -0.65
C SER A 205 -17.49 -5.54 -0.55
N VAL A 206 -18.04 -5.02 -1.64
CA VAL A 206 -19.45 -4.55 -1.70
C VAL A 206 -20.39 -5.70 -1.43
N LYS A 207 -20.20 -6.85 -2.08
CA LYS A 207 -21.06 -8.03 -1.89
C LYS A 207 -21.02 -8.55 -0.44
N ILE A 208 -19.83 -8.58 0.17
CA ILE A 208 -19.68 -8.99 1.58
C ILE A 208 -20.39 -8.00 2.50
N TYR A 209 -20.19 -6.69 2.28
CA TYR A 209 -20.77 -5.66 3.13
C TYR A 209 -22.29 -5.54 2.99
N GLN A 210 -22.85 -5.83 1.81
CA GLN A 210 -24.31 -5.87 1.58
C GLN A 210 -24.97 -7.02 2.32
N ASN A 211 -24.32 -8.16 2.42
CA ASN A 211 -24.87 -9.35 3.07
C ASN A 211 -24.54 -9.43 4.58
N LYS A 212 -23.87 -8.42 5.12
CA LYS A 212 -23.52 -8.38 6.55
C LYS A 212 -24.73 -7.92 7.36
N GLU A 213 -25.13 -8.74 8.34
CA GLU A 213 -26.10 -8.38 9.38
C GLU A 213 -25.38 -7.66 10.52
N PHE A 214 -25.97 -6.56 11.05
CA PHE A 214 -25.37 -5.68 12.05
C PHE A 214 -26.13 -5.71 13.38
#